data_e8433a6a52b0ce80c4be3f4ce7c61448
#
_entry.id   e8433a6a52b0ce80c4be3f4ce7c61448
#
_cell.length_a   1.000
_cell.length_b   1.000
_cell.length_c   1.000
_cell.angle_alpha   90.00
_cell.angle_beta   90.00
_cell.angle_gamma   90.00
#
_symmetry.space_group_name_H-M   'P 1'
#
loop_
_entity.id
_entity.type
_entity.pdbx_description
1 polymer ?
#
loop_
_entity_poly.entity_id
_entity_poly.type
_entity_poly.pdbx_seq_one_letter_code
_entity_poly.pdbx_strand_id
1 'polypeptide(L)'
;MDNSKLTPGEHVASLRRLWKECFYDTDEFIDMYFTRVYSPQVDYSIERGGRVVSALQCLPYNMLCGGNAVLAGYLSGVCTDASYRRQGLAGSLVAQSVADMHRRGCTFAFLIPSGSEVLPFYRQYGFYIAIRRSAMPIRHSGNVTGGTCTVTPATAYSDVLYRLFARRQRERRGYALLHSREQFKTVVDDWIKGGNLILTARLGKKTVSYLFVRPDNEKKVLYVYDAPAGRDAAFASMVGQAQGMYPGYDMRAYITGHRAHNTFACARITDTSKALAAYAAMHPEADMQISVSGDKLIESNNGFYTVSHGQCTRSSAHAGSFTAMTLAQLTRMIFSGDKMSFNFLLE
;
A
#
# COMPACT_ATOMS: atom_id res chain seq x y z
N MET A 1 -23.23 6.83 -34.91
CA MET A 1 -22.07 6.23 -34.18
C MET A 1 -22.68 5.25 -33.21
N ASP A 2 -22.40 4.00 -33.42
CA ASP A 2 -22.98 2.91 -32.60
C ASP A 2 -22.52 3.08 -31.15
N ASN A 3 -23.47 3.36 -30.27
CA ASN A 3 -23.26 3.60 -28.83
C ASN A 3 -23.56 2.30 -28.06
N SER A 4 -23.32 1.14 -28.72
CA SER A 4 -23.50 -0.14 -28.06
C SER A 4 -22.56 -0.26 -26.86
N LYS A 5 -23.14 -0.44 -25.70
CA LYS A 5 -22.42 -0.68 -24.45
C LYS A 5 -21.69 -2.03 -24.57
N LEU A 6 -20.44 -2.08 -24.16
CA LEU A 6 -19.65 -3.32 -24.15
C LEU A 6 -20.33 -4.41 -23.30
N THR A 7 -20.30 -5.62 -23.79
CA THR A 7 -20.63 -6.78 -22.95
C THR A 7 -19.58 -6.92 -21.83
N PRO A 8 -19.88 -7.60 -20.70
CA PRO A 8 -18.91 -7.79 -19.63
C PRO A 8 -17.57 -8.39 -20.10
N GLY A 9 -17.61 -9.33 -21.04
CA GLY A 9 -16.40 -9.93 -21.61
C GLY A 9 -15.57 -8.96 -22.45
N GLU A 10 -16.23 -8.20 -23.32
CA GLU A 10 -15.60 -7.16 -24.13
C GLU A 10 -15.00 -6.05 -23.27
N HIS A 11 -15.71 -5.68 -22.20
CA HIS A 11 -15.24 -4.71 -21.23
C HIS A 11 -13.93 -5.14 -20.58
N VAL A 12 -13.88 -6.36 -20.03
CA VAL A 12 -12.65 -6.92 -19.43
C VAL A 12 -11.52 -7.03 -20.46
N ALA A 13 -11.81 -7.48 -21.68
CA ALA A 13 -10.80 -7.55 -22.74
C ALA A 13 -10.26 -6.15 -23.09
N SER A 14 -11.13 -5.13 -23.10
CA SER A 14 -10.72 -3.75 -23.36
C SER A 14 -9.90 -3.15 -22.20
N LEU A 15 -10.25 -3.47 -20.95
CA LEU A 15 -9.44 -3.09 -19.77
C LEU A 15 -8.04 -3.70 -19.83
N ARG A 16 -7.93 -4.99 -20.13
CA ARG A 16 -6.64 -5.70 -20.23
C ARG A 16 -5.74 -5.08 -21.29
N ARG A 17 -6.31 -4.74 -22.45
CA ARG A 17 -5.58 -4.04 -23.52
C ARG A 17 -5.09 -2.68 -23.02
N LEU A 18 -5.96 -1.86 -22.44
CA LEU A 18 -5.58 -0.54 -21.92
C LEU A 18 -4.49 -0.64 -20.84
N TRP A 19 -4.58 -1.65 -19.97
CA TRP A 19 -3.55 -1.93 -18.96
C TRP A 19 -2.20 -2.19 -19.61
N LYS A 20 -2.14 -3.12 -20.59
CA LYS A 20 -0.92 -3.47 -21.28
C LYS A 20 -0.29 -2.29 -22.01
N GLU A 21 -1.12 -1.43 -22.63
CA GLU A 21 -0.65 -0.22 -23.32
C GLU A 21 -0.06 0.82 -22.35
N CYS A 22 -0.51 0.86 -21.09
CA CYS A 22 -0.12 1.88 -20.12
C CYS A 22 1.01 1.46 -19.17
N PHE A 23 1.11 0.17 -18.81
CA PHE A 23 2.01 -0.30 -17.77
C PHE A 23 3.11 -1.24 -18.25
N TYR A 24 3.01 -1.75 -19.47
CA TYR A 24 3.98 -2.68 -20.07
C TYR A 24 4.21 -3.97 -19.27
N ASP A 25 3.24 -4.34 -18.42
CA ASP A 25 3.28 -5.57 -17.64
C ASP A 25 3.25 -6.81 -18.53
N THR A 26 3.78 -7.93 -18.02
CA THR A 26 3.76 -9.21 -18.73
C THR A 26 2.34 -9.75 -18.86
N ASP A 27 2.08 -10.57 -19.87
CA ASP A 27 0.77 -11.20 -20.06
C ASP A 27 0.41 -12.09 -18.86
N GLU A 28 1.39 -12.77 -18.26
CA GLU A 28 1.22 -13.59 -17.06
C GLU A 28 0.75 -12.78 -15.85
N PHE A 29 1.32 -11.56 -15.65
CA PHE A 29 0.87 -10.67 -14.58
C PHE A 29 -0.55 -10.17 -14.84
N ILE A 30 -0.84 -9.72 -16.08
CA ILE A 30 -2.17 -9.25 -16.47
C ILE A 30 -3.21 -10.37 -16.30
N ASP A 31 -2.91 -11.60 -16.71
CA ASP A 31 -3.78 -12.76 -16.52
C ASP A 31 -4.05 -13.04 -15.04
N MET A 32 -3.02 -13.02 -14.22
CA MET A 32 -3.14 -13.22 -12.77
C MET A 32 -3.99 -12.11 -12.15
N TYR A 33 -3.71 -10.84 -12.49
CA TYR A 33 -4.40 -9.69 -11.92
C TYR A 33 -5.90 -9.73 -12.26
N PHE A 34 -6.26 -9.89 -13.53
CA PHE A 34 -7.66 -9.91 -13.98
C PHE A 34 -8.42 -11.19 -13.59
N THR A 35 -7.72 -12.24 -13.20
CA THR A 35 -8.35 -13.48 -12.70
C THR A 35 -8.56 -13.45 -11.18
N ARG A 36 -7.68 -12.81 -10.41
CA ARG A 36 -7.66 -12.93 -8.95
C ARG A 36 -7.90 -11.64 -8.18
N VAL A 37 -7.65 -10.49 -8.80
CA VAL A 37 -7.72 -9.17 -8.14
C VAL A 37 -8.88 -8.34 -8.68
N TYR A 38 -9.02 -8.29 -9.98
CA TYR A 38 -10.11 -7.58 -10.64
C TYR A 38 -11.47 -8.17 -10.28
N SER A 39 -12.44 -7.28 -10.08
CA SER A 39 -13.87 -7.61 -10.11
C SER A 39 -14.66 -6.37 -10.54
N PRO A 40 -15.88 -6.50 -11.05
CA PRO A 40 -16.71 -5.35 -11.42
C PRO A 40 -16.95 -4.36 -10.26
N GLN A 41 -16.87 -4.82 -9.00
CA GLN A 41 -17.12 -3.99 -7.82
C GLN A 41 -15.95 -3.04 -7.50
N VAL A 42 -14.75 -3.31 -8.01
CA VAL A 42 -13.56 -2.47 -7.82
C VAL A 42 -13.23 -1.62 -9.04
N ASP A 43 -13.92 -1.87 -10.17
CA ASP A 43 -13.66 -1.19 -11.44
C ASP A 43 -14.33 0.17 -11.53
N TYR A 44 -13.58 1.15 -11.99
CA TYR A 44 -14.00 2.47 -12.38
C TYR A 44 -13.45 2.74 -13.78
N SER A 45 -14.32 2.89 -14.76
CA SER A 45 -13.90 2.99 -16.15
C SER A 45 -14.80 3.91 -16.97
N ILE A 46 -14.25 4.42 -18.06
CA ILE A 46 -14.94 5.24 -19.06
C ILE A 46 -14.79 4.58 -20.42
N GLU A 47 -15.93 4.34 -21.05
CA GLU A 47 -16.01 3.82 -22.41
C GLU A 47 -16.22 4.94 -23.43
N ARG A 48 -15.53 4.86 -24.56
CA ARG A 48 -15.71 5.74 -25.74
C ARG A 48 -15.45 4.92 -27.00
N GLY A 49 -16.33 5.07 -28.00
CA GLY A 49 -16.17 4.38 -29.28
C GLY A 49 -16.03 2.86 -29.16
N GLY A 50 -16.84 2.22 -28.31
CA GLY A 50 -16.83 0.76 -28.14
C GLY A 50 -15.56 0.21 -27.46
N ARG A 51 -14.85 1.01 -26.65
CA ARG A 51 -13.68 0.57 -25.87
C ARG A 51 -13.54 1.35 -24.57
N VAL A 52 -12.88 0.74 -23.58
CA VAL A 52 -12.45 1.44 -22.39
C VAL A 52 -11.26 2.33 -22.73
N VAL A 53 -11.35 3.62 -22.38
CA VAL A 53 -10.34 4.63 -22.67
C VAL A 53 -9.69 5.22 -21.43
N SER A 54 -10.30 5.05 -20.25
CA SER A 54 -9.70 5.38 -18.96
C SER A 54 -10.23 4.44 -17.90
N ALA A 55 -9.37 4.03 -16.98
CA ALA A 55 -9.75 3.12 -15.91
C ALA A 55 -8.89 3.31 -14.65
N LEU A 56 -9.40 2.84 -13.53
CA LEU A 56 -8.69 2.51 -12.30
C LEU A 56 -9.45 1.42 -11.54
N GLN A 57 -8.75 0.70 -10.67
CA GLN A 57 -9.37 -0.22 -9.72
C GLN A 57 -9.19 0.31 -8.29
N CYS A 58 -10.29 0.27 -7.51
CA CYS A 58 -10.27 0.66 -6.10
C CYS A 58 -10.33 -0.59 -5.22
N LEU A 59 -9.18 -1.10 -4.83
CA LEU A 59 -9.04 -2.34 -4.08
C LEU A 59 -9.28 -2.12 -2.58
N PRO A 60 -10.16 -2.91 -1.93
CA PRO A 60 -10.41 -2.79 -0.50
C PRO A 60 -9.28 -3.44 0.31
N TYR A 61 -8.85 -2.74 1.35
CA TYR A 61 -7.92 -3.23 2.35
C TYR A 61 -8.39 -2.88 3.76
N ASN A 62 -7.91 -3.65 4.74
CA ASN A 62 -7.90 -3.21 6.11
C ASN A 62 -6.54 -2.62 6.46
N MET A 63 -6.53 -1.52 7.20
CA MET A 63 -5.33 -0.89 7.72
C MET A 63 -5.35 -0.94 9.23
N LEU A 64 -4.30 -1.46 9.82
CA LEU A 64 -4.09 -1.41 11.25
C LEU A 64 -3.61 -0.01 11.63
N CYS A 65 -4.26 0.58 12.63
CA CYS A 65 -3.91 1.86 13.23
C CYS A 65 -3.86 1.67 14.74
N GLY A 66 -2.66 1.55 15.31
CA GLY A 66 -2.49 1.39 16.75
C GLY A 66 -3.27 0.23 17.39
N GLY A 67 -3.38 -0.90 16.70
CA GLY A 67 -4.13 -2.07 17.18
C GLY A 67 -5.57 -2.17 16.68
N ASN A 68 -6.15 -1.08 16.19
CA ASN A 68 -7.50 -1.06 15.60
C ASN A 68 -7.43 -1.16 14.08
N ALA A 69 -8.34 -1.92 13.47
CA ALA A 69 -8.43 -2.01 12.03
C ALA A 69 -9.46 -1.02 11.49
N VAL A 70 -9.09 -0.26 10.46
CA VAL A 70 -9.97 0.64 9.70
C VAL A 70 -10.01 0.23 8.24
N LEU A 71 -11.10 0.55 7.55
CA LEU A 71 -11.18 0.32 6.10
C LEU A 71 -10.34 1.36 5.36
N ALA A 72 -9.67 0.90 4.31
CA ALA A 72 -8.90 1.73 3.39
C ALA A 72 -9.09 1.26 1.95
N GLY A 73 -8.94 2.16 0.99
CA GLY A 73 -9.00 1.84 -0.42
C GLY A 73 -7.65 2.09 -1.10
N TYR A 74 -7.23 1.17 -1.96
CA TYR A 74 -6.03 1.33 -2.79
C TYR A 74 -6.42 1.59 -4.24
N LEU A 75 -5.98 2.72 -4.79
CA LEU A 75 -6.13 3.03 -6.20
C LEU A 75 -5.01 2.36 -6.99
N SER A 76 -5.37 1.35 -7.73
CA SER A 76 -4.48 0.57 -8.60
C SER A 76 -4.80 0.84 -10.06
N GLY A 77 -3.82 0.74 -10.93
CA GLY A 77 -4.01 0.73 -12.37
C GLY A 77 -4.64 2.01 -12.95
N VAL A 78 -4.34 3.19 -12.40
CA VAL A 78 -4.87 4.46 -12.91
C VAL A 78 -4.26 4.75 -14.28
N CYS A 79 -5.04 4.60 -15.33
CA CYS A 79 -4.57 4.72 -16.70
C CYS A 79 -5.56 5.43 -17.62
N THR A 80 -5.04 5.99 -18.72
CA THR A 80 -5.82 6.60 -19.80
C THR A 80 -5.10 6.42 -21.12
N ASP A 81 -5.81 5.93 -22.11
CA ASP A 81 -5.37 5.81 -23.50
C ASP A 81 -4.74 7.12 -23.98
N ALA A 82 -3.59 7.03 -24.65
CA ALA A 82 -2.79 8.18 -25.05
C ALA A 82 -3.59 9.23 -25.83
N SER A 83 -4.52 8.78 -26.69
CA SER A 83 -5.37 9.63 -27.53
C SER A 83 -6.47 10.38 -26.74
N TYR A 84 -6.73 9.96 -25.50
CA TYR A 84 -7.77 10.52 -24.62
C TYR A 84 -7.20 11.22 -23.39
N ARG A 85 -5.88 11.38 -23.31
CA ARG A 85 -5.23 12.11 -22.21
C ARG A 85 -5.58 13.60 -22.24
N ARG A 86 -5.41 14.27 -21.10
CA ARG A 86 -5.67 15.71 -20.87
C ARG A 86 -7.14 16.13 -21.06
N GLN A 87 -8.10 15.18 -21.05
CA GLN A 87 -9.53 15.45 -21.12
C GLN A 87 -10.22 15.29 -19.75
N GLY A 88 -9.47 15.20 -18.64
CA GLY A 88 -10.02 15.08 -17.30
C GLY A 88 -10.53 13.68 -16.92
N LEU A 89 -10.43 12.67 -17.80
CA LEU A 89 -11.05 11.35 -17.60
C LEU A 89 -10.53 10.64 -16.34
N ALA A 90 -9.21 10.50 -16.20
CA ALA A 90 -8.62 9.90 -15.00
C ALA A 90 -9.01 10.67 -13.72
N GLY A 91 -9.07 12.00 -13.81
CA GLY A 91 -9.46 12.85 -12.69
C GLY A 91 -10.89 12.62 -12.22
N SER A 92 -11.83 12.45 -13.15
CA SER A 92 -13.23 12.15 -12.82
C SER A 92 -13.35 10.78 -12.14
N LEU A 93 -12.60 9.77 -12.61
CA LEU A 93 -12.58 8.44 -11.99
C LEU A 93 -11.97 8.47 -10.58
N VAL A 94 -10.87 9.21 -10.39
CA VAL A 94 -10.26 9.39 -9.06
C VAL A 94 -11.24 10.09 -8.11
N ALA A 95 -11.91 11.17 -8.55
CA ALA A 95 -12.88 11.87 -7.73
C ALA A 95 -14.06 10.96 -7.35
N GLN A 96 -14.60 10.21 -8.32
CA GLN A 96 -15.68 9.26 -8.10
C GLN A 96 -15.27 8.16 -7.11
N SER A 97 -14.10 7.53 -7.31
CA SER A 97 -13.62 6.47 -6.43
C SER A 97 -13.40 6.95 -4.99
N VAL A 98 -12.88 8.18 -4.81
CA VAL A 98 -12.69 8.80 -3.49
C VAL A 98 -14.04 9.03 -2.79
N ALA A 99 -15.05 9.55 -3.51
CA ALA A 99 -16.39 9.75 -2.97
C ALA A 99 -17.03 8.41 -2.58
N ASP A 100 -16.85 7.36 -3.39
CA ASP A 100 -17.35 6.02 -3.10
C ASP A 100 -16.65 5.38 -1.91
N MET A 101 -15.34 5.55 -1.75
CA MET A 101 -14.61 5.11 -0.57
C MET A 101 -15.18 5.74 0.70
N HIS A 102 -15.44 7.04 0.68
CA HIS A 102 -16.10 7.72 1.81
C HIS A 102 -17.47 7.09 2.12
N ARG A 103 -18.33 6.91 1.11
CA ARG A 103 -19.65 6.27 1.28
C ARG A 103 -19.58 4.84 1.81
N ARG A 104 -18.55 4.07 1.42
CA ARG A 104 -18.29 2.72 1.93
C ARG A 104 -17.66 2.71 3.33
N GLY A 105 -17.40 3.88 3.91
CA GLY A 105 -16.86 4.06 5.26
C GLY A 105 -15.35 3.86 5.37
N CYS A 106 -14.60 3.94 4.27
CA CYS A 106 -13.15 3.97 4.31
C CYS A 106 -12.67 5.20 5.11
N THR A 107 -11.61 5.02 5.87
CA THR A 107 -10.93 6.09 6.61
C THR A 107 -9.86 6.74 5.75
N PHE A 108 -9.17 5.94 4.94
CA PHE A 108 -8.08 6.37 4.10
C PHE A 108 -8.20 5.81 2.68
N ALA A 109 -7.73 6.60 1.72
CA ALA A 109 -7.38 6.15 0.38
C ALA A 109 -5.87 6.28 0.20
N PHE A 110 -5.26 5.37 -0.55
CA PHE A 110 -3.84 5.44 -0.86
C PHE A 110 -3.55 4.94 -2.27
N LEU A 111 -2.38 5.32 -2.78
CA LEU A 111 -1.86 4.91 -4.08
C LEU A 111 -0.33 4.94 -4.07
N ILE A 112 0.27 4.20 -5.00
CA ILE A 112 1.68 4.29 -5.31
C ILE A 112 1.81 4.99 -6.65
N PRO A 113 2.40 6.22 -6.68
CA PRO A 113 2.57 6.95 -7.92
C PRO A 113 3.66 6.31 -8.78
N SER A 114 3.47 6.27 -10.11
CA SER A 114 4.47 5.75 -11.06
C SER A 114 5.77 6.57 -11.05
N GLY A 115 5.69 7.84 -10.64
CA GLY A 115 6.84 8.73 -10.52
C GLY A 115 6.47 10.04 -9.84
N SER A 116 7.46 10.90 -9.65
CA SER A 116 7.25 12.22 -9.02
C SER A 116 6.45 13.19 -9.90
N GLU A 117 6.47 13.00 -11.21
CA GLU A 117 5.79 13.82 -12.21
C GLU A 117 4.26 13.75 -12.12
N VAL A 118 3.70 12.64 -11.60
CA VAL A 118 2.25 12.49 -11.41
C VAL A 118 1.75 13.02 -10.06
N LEU A 119 2.64 13.39 -9.14
CA LEU A 119 2.25 13.92 -7.82
C LEU A 119 1.37 15.18 -7.90
N PRO A 120 1.62 16.18 -8.79
CA PRO A 120 0.75 17.34 -8.92
C PRO A 120 -0.68 16.97 -9.33
N PHE A 121 -0.85 15.94 -10.16
CA PHE A 121 -2.17 15.42 -10.53
C PHE A 121 -2.92 14.88 -9.30
N TYR A 122 -2.31 14.01 -8.51
CA TYR A 122 -2.98 13.42 -7.35
C TYR A 122 -3.23 14.41 -6.21
N ARG A 123 -2.39 15.47 -6.09
CA ARG A 123 -2.60 16.53 -5.09
C ARG A 123 -3.92 17.29 -5.30
N GLN A 124 -4.40 17.44 -6.53
CA GLN A 124 -5.69 18.08 -6.83
C GLN A 124 -6.87 17.32 -6.21
N TYR A 125 -6.69 16.02 -5.97
CA TYR A 125 -7.68 15.13 -5.35
C TYR A 125 -7.39 14.86 -3.87
N GLY A 126 -6.49 15.63 -3.25
CA GLY A 126 -6.17 15.56 -1.82
C GLY A 126 -5.24 14.43 -1.42
N PHE A 127 -4.51 13.81 -2.36
CA PHE A 127 -3.48 12.84 -2.03
C PHE A 127 -2.14 13.54 -1.77
N TYR A 128 -1.49 13.16 -0.68
CA TYR A 128 -0.18 13.70 -0.28
C TYR A 128 0.78 12.58 0.06
N ILE A 129 2.08 12.87 -0.05
CA ILE A 129 3.12 11.89 0.30
C ILE A 129 2.96 11.52 1.77
N ALA A 130 2.58 10.28 2.02
CA ALA A 130 2.42 9.71 3.34
C ALA A 130 3.57 8.78 3.71
N ILE A 131 4.14 8.08 2.72
CA ILE A 131 5.19 7.11 2.96
C ILE A 131 6.40 7.43 2.10
N ARG A 132 7.55 7.47 2.79
CA ARG A 132 8.87 7.46 2.14
C ARG A 132 9.53 6.11 2.38
N ARG A 133 10.25 5.62 1.40
CA ARG A 133 10.97 4.35 1.47
C ARG A 133 12.39 4.53 0.94
N SER A 134 13.37 3.93 1.59
CA SER A 134 14.76 3.89 1.11
C SER A 134 15.36 2.51 1.33
N ALA A 135 16.24 2.08 0.44
CA ALA A 135 16.96 0.84 0.58
C ALA A 135 18.28 1.08 1.33
N MET A 136 18.42 0.48 2.49
CA MET A 136 19.61 0.62 3.36
C MET A 136 20.44 -0.67 3.38
N PRO A 137 21.77 -0.58 3.36
CA PRO A 137 22.63 -1.77 3.44
C PRO A 137 22.33 -2.61 4.67
N ILE A 138 22.25 -3.92 4.50
CA ILE A 138 22.25 -4.87 5.61
C ILE A 138 23.72 -5.11 5.96
N ARG A 139 24.15 -4.53 7.08
CA ARG A 139 25.49 -4.81 7.61
C ARG A 139 25.44 -6.16 8.33
N HIS A 140 26.24 -7.12 7.89
CA HIS A 140 26.47 -8.33 8.62
C HIS A 140 27.23 -7.96 9.90
N SER A 141 26.60 -8.04 11.06
CA SER A 141 27.33 -8.14 12.33
C SER A 141 27.75 -9.60 12.46
N GLY A 142 29.04 -9.86 12.35
CA GLY A 142 29.61 -11.20 12.44
C GLY A 142 29.10 -11.98 13.66
N ASN A 143 29.15 -13.31 13.57
CA ASN A 143 28.89 -14.31 14.60
C ASN A 143 27.58 -14.11 15.38
N VAL A 144 26.45 -14.37 14.75
CA VAL A 144 25.24 -14.65 15.51
C VAL A 144 25.35 -16.10 16.01
N THR A 145 25.82 -16.26 17.23
CA THR A 145 25.77 -17.55 17.96
C THR A 145 24.31 -17.82 18.34
N GLY A 146 23.61 -18.53 17.51
CA GLY A 146 22.22 -18.96 17.74
C GLY A 146 21.98 -20.27 17.00
N GLY A 147 21.14 -21.14 17.56
CA GLY A 147 20.90 -22.51 17.09
C GLY A 147 20.75 -22.61 15.56
N THR A 148 21.19 -23.75 15.02
CA THR A 148 21.25 -24.02 13.59
C THR A 148 19.83 -24.04 13.00
N CYS A 149 19.45 -22.99 12.26
CA CYS A 149 18.22 -22.97 11.49
C CYS A 149 18.44 -23.63 10.14
N THR A 150 17.56 -24.52 9.74
CA THR A 150 17.49 -24.98 8.35
C THR A 150 16.74 -23.95 7.52
N VAL A 151 17.39 -23.40 6.49
CA VAL A 151 16.81 -22.44 5.56
C VAL A 151 16.45 -23.13 4.26
N THR A 152 15.20 -22.92 3.79
CA THR A 152 14.72 -23.47 2.52
C THR A 152 13.93 -22.41 1.75
N PRO A 153 14.04 -22.38 0.40
CA PRO A 153 13.14 -21.59 -0.44
C PRO A 153 11.69 -22.10 -0.30
N ALA A 154 10.75 -21.16 -0.21
CA ALA A 154 9.34 -21.47 -0.37
C ALA A 154 8.98 -21.40 -1.87
N THR A 155 8.42 -22.49 -2.39
CA THR A 155 8.04 -22.62 -3.80
C THR A 155 6.55 -22.40 -4.05
N ALA A 156 5.77 -22.21 -2.99
CA ALA A 156 4.33 -21.94 -3.05
C ALA A 156 3.85 -21.27 -1.74
N TYR A 157 2.63 -20.75 -1.80
CA TYR A 157 1.91 -20.30 -0.62
C TYR A 157 1.76 -21.45 0.42
N SER A 158 1.85 -21.08 1.68
CA SER A 158 1.46 -21.96 2.79
C SER A 158 0.79 -21.16 3.92
N ASP A 159 -0.14 -21.81 4.63
CA ASP A 159 -0.79 -21.22 5.80
C ASP A 159 0.18 -20.86 6.93
N VAL A 160 1.30 -21.57 7.02
CA VAL A 160 2.36 -21.26 7.99
C VAL A 160 3.00 -19.94 7.64
N LEU A 161 3.35 -19.72 6.37
CA LEU A 161 3.93 -18.47 5.87
C LEU A 161 2.94 -17.31 6.11
N TYR A 162 1.66 -17.51 5.77
CA TYR A 162 0.62 -16.49 6.01
C TYR A 162 0.50 -16.13 7.50
N ARG A 163 0.46 -17.11 8.41
CA ARG A 163 0.38 -16.85 9.86
C ARG A 163 1.57 -16.03 10.36
N LEU A 164 2.77 -16.34 9.92
CA LEU A 164 3.97 -15.58 10.28
C LEU A 164 3.91 -14.15 9.75
N PHE A 165 3.52 -13.98 8.50
CA PHE A 165 3.35 -12.67 7.87
C PHE A 165 2.26 -11.84 8.56
N ALA A 166 1.06 -12.40 8.76
CA ALA A 166 -0.06 -11.72 9.39
C ALA A 166 0.23 -11.34 10.85
N ARG A 167 0.95 -12.21 11.58
CA ARG A 167 1.43 -11.87 12.93
C ARG A 167 2.38 -10.68 12.86
N ARG A 168 3.34 -10.70 11.95
CA ARG A 168 4.27 -9.60 11.75
C ARG A 168 3.58 -8.28 11.45
N GLN A 169 2.54 -8.28 10.62
CA GLN A 169 1.78 -7.08 10.32
C GLN A 169 1.09 -6.53 11.58
N ARG A 170 0.52 -7.39 12.43
CA ARG A 170 -0.16 -6.98 13.67
C ARG A 170 0.78 -6.53 14.79
N GLU A 171 2.02 -7.02 14.79
CA GLU A 171 3.05 -6.60 15.75
C GLU A 171 3.69 -5.24 15.41
N ARG A 172 3.38 -4.68 14.25
CA ARG A 172 3.91 -3.38 13.84
C ARG A 172 3.21 -2.28 14.65
N ARG A 173 4.03 -1.40 15.22
CA ARG A 173 3.53 -0.15 15.80
C ARG A 173 3.34 0.86 14.67
N GLY A 174 2.26 1.65 14.73
CA GLY A 174 1.90 2.62 13.70
C GLY A 174 0.86 2.06 12.72
N TYR A 175 1.03 2.37 11.44
CA TYR A 175 0.09 1.98 10.39
C TYR A 175 0.61 0.78 9.61
N ALA A 176 -0.23 -0.24 9.43
CA ALA A 176 0.12 -1.41 8.63
C ALA A 176 -1.05 -1.86 7.76
N LEU A 177 -0.78 -2.11 6.49
CA LEU A 177 -1.75 -2.70 5.59
C LEU A 177 -1.90 -4.19 5.92
N LEU A 178 -3.13 -4.64 6.12
CA LEU A 178 -3.45 -6.03 6.42
C LEU A 178 -3.91 -6.74 5.13
N HIS A 179 -3.30 -7.86 4.83
CA HIS A 179 -3.69 -8.71 3.71
C HIS A 179 -4.59 -9.85 4.18
N SER A 180 -5.65 -10.14 3.45
CA SER A 180 -6.39 -11.40 3.59
C SER A 180 -5.53 -12.59 3.14
N ARG A 181 -6.00 -13.81 3.38
CA ARG A 181 -5.32 -15.03 2.90
C ARG A 181 -5.21 -15.04 1.38
N GLU A 182 -6.29 -14.68 0.69
CA GLU A 182 -6.38 -14.66 -0.75
C GLU A 182 -5.47 -13.59 -1.35
N GLN A 183 -5.48 -12.38 -0.78
CA GLN A 183 -4.56 -11.32 -1.18
C GLN A 183 -3.10 -11.75 -1.01
N PHE A 184 -2.76 -12.32 0.15
CA PHE A 184 -1.39 -12.78 0.40
C PHE A 184 -0.99 -13.97 -0.47
N LYS A 185 -1.93 -14.88 -0.76
CA LYS A 185 -1.68 -15.99 -1.70
C LYS A 185 -1.36 -15.46 -3.11
N THR A 186 -2.11 -14.46 -3.57
CA THR A 186 -1.85 -13.81 -4.85
C THR A 186 -0.47 -13.15 -4.88
N VAL A 187 -0.11 -12.43 -3.80
CA VAL A 187 1.23 -11.84 -3.64
C VAL A 187 2.34 -12.90 -3.69
N VAL A 188 2.18 -14.03 -2.98
CA VAL A 188 3.19 -15.10 -2.96
C VAL A 188 3.35 -15.73 -4.35
N ASP A 189 2.24 -15.99 -5.03
CA ASP A 189 2.25 -16.60 -6.36
C ASP A 189 2.91 -15.67 -7.39
N ASP A 190 2.57 -14.36 -7.35
CA ASP A 190 3.19 -13.34 -8.21
C ASP A 190 4.68 -13.20 -7.91
N TRP A 191 5.04 -13.14 -6.62
CA TRP A 191 6.43 -13.02 -6.19
C TRP A 191 7.32 -14.13 -6.72
N ILE A 192 6.85 -15.37 -6.60
CA ILE A 192 7.57 -16.57 -7.05
C ILE A 192 7.64 -16.62 -8.58
N LYS A 193 6.51 -16.34 -9.27
CA LYS A 193 6.48 -16.31 -10.75
C LYS A 193 7.37 -15.24 -11.33
N GLY A 194 7.49 -14.09 -10.66
CA GLY A 194 8.43 -13.02 -11.02
C GLY A 194 9.91 -13.34 -10.75
N GLY A 195 10.25 -14.59 -10.37
CA GLY A 195 11.63 -15.03 -10.13
C GLY A 195 12.22 -14.52 -8.80
N ASN A 196 11.39 -14.01 -7.90
CA ASN A 196 11.84 -13.53 -6.61
C ASN A 196 11.90 -14.65 -5.57
N LEU A 197 12.68 -14.45 -4.50
CA LEU A 197 12.88 -15.43 -3.45
C LEU A 197 11.98 -15.20 -2.25
N ILE A 198 11.44 -16.29 -1.71
CA ILE A 198 10.90 -16.36 -0.36
C ILE A 198 11.72 -17.43 0.36
N LEU A 199 12.48 -17.05 1.37
CA LEU A 199 13.19 -17.99 2.23
C LEU A 199 12.41 -18.21 3.52
N THR A 200 12.41 -19.43 4.03
CA THR A 200 11.85 -19.78 5.34
C THR A 200 12.90 -20.43 6.21
N ALA A 201 12.95 -20.05 7.48
CA ALA A 201 13.84 -20.65 8.47
C ALA A 201 13.06 -21.56 9.42
N ARG A 202 13.60 -22.75 9.70
CA ARG A 202 13.03 -23.76 10.58
C ARG A 202 13.96 -24.09 11.73
N LEU A 203 13.37 -24.19 12.91
CA LEU A 203 14.00 -24.79 14.09
C LEU A 203 13.35 -26.15 14.34
N GLY A 204 14.08 -27.24 14.06
CA GLY A 204 13.52 -28.57 14.01
C GLY A 204 12.35 -28.66 13.01
N LYS A 205 11.17 -29.05 13.49
CA LYS A 205 9.96 -29.17 12.65
C LYS A 205 9.17 -27.85 12.48
N LYS A 206 9.50 -26.79 13.24
CA LYS A 206 8.71 -25.56 13.29
C LYS A 206 9.31 -24.49 12.38
N THR A 207 8.54 -23.95 11.42
CA THR A 207 8.92 -22.75 10.69
C THR A 207 8.74 -21.53 11.61
N VAL A 208 9.80 -20.77 11.78
CA VAL A 208 9.89 -19.67 12.78
C VAL A 208 10.05 -18.31 12.15
N SER A 209 10.56 -18.22 10.90
CA SER A 209 10.86 -16.96 10.24
C SER A 209 10.72 -17.08 8.73
N TYR A 210 10.71 -15.94 8.04
CA TYR A 210 10.67 -15.83 6.59
C TYR A 210 11.43 -14.58 6.12
N LEU A 211 11.81 -14.57 4.83
CA LEU A 211 12.49 -13.46 4.19
C LEU A 211 12.03 -13.33 2.75
N PHE A 212 11.46 -12.17 2.37
CA PHE A 212 11.13 -11.85 0.99
C PHE A 212 12.29 -11.06 0.36
N VAL A 213 12.87 -11.60 -0.71
CA VAL A 213 14.02 -11.01 -1.39
C VAL A 213 13.77 -10.89 -2.88
N ARG A 214 14.02 -9.72 -3.43
CA ARG A 214 14.00 -9.45 -4.87
C ARG A 214 15.41 -9.22 -5.37
N PRO A 215 15.93 -10.06 -6.27
CA PRO A 215 17.19 -9.83 -6.97
C PRO A 215 17.04 -8.71 -8.01
N ASP A 216 17.98 -7.80 -8.03
CA ASP A 216 18.20 -6.84 -9.12
C ASP A 216 19.50 -7.25 -9.82
N ASN A 217 19.38 -7.92 -10.96
CA ASN A 217 20.52 -8.50 -11.68
C ASN A 217 21.38 -7.43 -12.34
N GLU A 218 20.80 -6.29 -12.71
CA GLU A 218 21.54 -5.18 -13.32
C GLU A 218 22.44 -4.49 -12.29
N LYS A 219 21.89 -4.20 -11.11
CA LYS A 219 22.62 -3.52 -10.02
C LYS A 219 23.42 -4.47 -9.14
N LYS A 220 23.23 -5.79 -9.30
CA LYS A 220 23.78 -6.82 -8.40
C LYS A 220 23.42 -6.55 -6.94
N VAL A 221 22.13 -6.33 -6.67
CA VAL A 221 21.60 -6.03 -5.33
C VAL A 221 20.45 -6.96 -5.00
N LEU A 222 20.44 -7.50 -3.81
CA LEU A 222 19.32 -8.23 -3.22
C LEU A 222 18.50 -7.26 -2.34
N TYR A 223 17.29 -6.97 -2.72
CA TYR A 223 16.39 -6.13 -1.93
C TYR A 223 15.51 -6.97 -1.02
N VAL A 224 15.64 -6.78 0.29
CA VAL A 224 14.73 -7.35 1.29
C VAL A 224 13.50 -6.48 1.40
N TYR A 225 12.35 -7.06 1.07
CA TYR A 225 11.05 -6.39 1.09
C TYR A 225 10.34 -6.56 2.42
N ASP A 226 10.41 -7.76 3.01
CA ASP A 226 9.84 -8.02 4.33
C ASP A 226 10.54 -9.17 5.05
N ALA A 227 10.57 -9.04 6.38
CA ALA A 227 11.09 -10.03 7.32
C ALA A 227 10.44 -9.81 8.70
N PRO A 228 10.43 -10.80 9.58
CA PRO A 228 10.05 -10.61 10.98
C PRO A 228 10.89 -9.53 11.68
N ALA A 229 10.37 -9.01 12.80
CA ALA A 229 11.11 -8.07 13.62
C ALA A 229 12.31 -8.76 14.30
N GLY A 230 13.44 -8.08 14.23
CA GLY A 230 14.68 -8.57 14.85
C GLY A 230 15.68 -9.09 13.83
N ARG A 231 16.95 -9.06 14.23
CA ARG A 231 18.06 -9.63 13.48
C ARG A 231 18.58 -10.83 14.27
N ASP A 232 17.71 -11.80 14.47
CA ASP A 232 18.03 -13.03 15.17
C ASP A 232 18.84 -14.02 14.29
N ALA A 233 19.19 -15.17 14.85
CA ALA A 233 19.93 -16.21 14.15
C ALA A 233 19.19 -16.71 12.88
N ALA A 234 17.86 -16.74 12.90
CA ALA A 234 17.07 -17.16 11.74
C ALA A 234 17.18 -16.13 10.60
N PHE A 235 17.11 -14.84 10.91
CA PHE A 235 17.34 -13.78 9.93
C PHE A 235 18.75 -13.84 9.34
N ALA A 236 19.78 -13.97 10.19
CA ALA A 236 21.17 -14.07 9.75
C ALA A 236 21.39 -15.29 8.83
N SER A 237 20.81 -16.45 9.18
CA SER A 237 20.91 -17.66 8.36
C SER A 237 20.24 -17.48 6.99
N MET A 238 19.06 -16.83 6.92
CA MET A 238 18.37 -16.56 5.65
C MET A 238 19.14 -15.55 4.79
N VAL A 239 19.72 -14.51 5.40
CA VAL A 239 20.59 -13.55 4.71
C VAL A 239 21.80 -14.25 4.11
N GLY A 240 22.51 -15.09 4.89
CA GLY A 240 23.64 -15.87 4.41
C GLY A 240 23.27 -16.83 3.26
N GLN A 241 22.12 -17.49 3.37
CA GLN A 241 21.62 -18.36 2.30
C GLN A 241 21.32 -17.57 1.02
N ALA A 242 20.65 -16.40 1.12
CA ALA A 242 20.39 -15.55 -0.04
C ALA A 242 21.67 -15.08 -0.72
N GLN A 243 22.68 -14.65 0.06
CA GLN A 243 23.98 -14.24 -0.46
C GLN A 243 24.75 -15.41 -1.09
N GLY A 244 24.65 -16.63 -0.53
CA GLY A 244 25.22 -17.83 -1.13
C GLY A 244 24.59 -18.19 -2.48
N MET A 245 23.30 -17.92 -2.67
CA MET A 245 22.61 -18.13 -3.96
C MET A 245 22.96 -17.05 -5.00
N TYR A 246 23.39 -15.86 -4.56
CA TYR A 246 23.76 -14.72 -5.43
C TYR A 246 25.13 -14.17 -5.07
N PRO A 247 26.22 -14.87 -5.39
CA PRO A 247 27.58 -14.44 -5.07
C PRO A 247 27.89 -13.08 -5.68
N GLY A 248 28.47 -12.17 -4.89
CA GLY A 248 28.86 -10.83 -5.34
C GLY A 248 27.74 -9.79 -5.40
N TYR A 249 26.54 -10.12 -4.90
CA TYR A 249 25.46 -9.15 -4.76
C TYR A 249 25.50 -8.46 -3.39
N ASP A 250 25.34 -7.14 -3.42
CA ASP A 250 25.05 -6.38 -2.19
C ASP A 250 23.67 -6.74 -1.66
N MET A 251 23.45 -6.58 -0.34
CA MET A 251 22.13 -6.80 0.24
C MET A 251 21.62 -5.55 0.94
N ARG A 252 20.38 -5.15 0.61
CA ARG A 252 19.72 -3.96 1.15
C ARG A 252 18.32 -4.29 1.63
N ALA A 253 17.90 -3.68 2.75
CA ALA A 253 16.52 -3.78 3.22
C ALA A 253 15.79 -2.46 3.00
N TYR A 254 14.55 -2.54 2.55
CA TYR A 254 13.69 -1.38 2.52
C TYR A 254 13.30 -0.96 3.94
N ILE A 255 13.49 0.32 4.22
CA ILE A 255 13.05 0.98 5.45
C ILE A 255 12.05 2.09 5.12
N THR A 256 11.13 2.33 6.04
CA THR A 256 10.22 3.48 6.05
C THR A 256 10.53 4.37 7.26
N GLY A 257 9.92 5.58 7.31
CA GLY A 257 10.07 6.51 8.43
C GLY A 257 11.14 7.58 8.20
N HIS A 258 11.62 8.21 9.27
CA HIS A 258 12.44 9.44 9.21
C HIS A 258 13.74 9.34 8.40
N ARG A 259 14.32 8.15 8.27
CA ARG A 259 15.55 7.92 7.49
C ARG A 259 15.28 7.56 6.03
N ALA A 260 14.02 7.52 5.62
CA ALA A 260 13.63 7.24 4.25
C ALA A 260 13.40 8.54 3.48
N HIS A 261 13.92 8.63 2.26
CA HIS A 261 13.91 9.87 1.48
C HIS A 261 13.06 9.77 0.20
N ASN A 262 12.99 8.59 -0.41
CA ASN A 262 12.28 8.44 -1.68
C ASN A 262 10.77 8.35 -1.45
N THR A 263 10.00 9.09 -2.22
CA THR A 263 8.53 8.96 -2.23
C THR A 263 8.17 7.53 -2.59
N PHE A 264 7.28 6.92 -1.78
CA PHE A 264 6.79 5.58 -2.06
C PHE A 264 5.28 5.58 -2.24
N ALA A 265 4.51 6.07 -1.29
CA ALA A 265 3.07 6.09 -1.42
C ALA A 265 2.46 7.43 -0.99
N CYS A 266 1.34 7.74 -1.61
CA CYS A 266 0.49 8.86 -1.24
C CYS A 266 -0.76 8.36 -0.55
N ALA A 267 -1.25 9.12 0.41
CA ALA A 267 -2.51 8.88 1.10
C ALA A 267 -3.41 10.10 1.04
N ARG A 268 -4.70 9.85 1.18
CA ARG A 268 -5.76 10.82 1.38
C ARG A 268 -6.65 10.38 2.53
N ILE A 269 -7.06 11.31 3.37
CA ILE A 269 -8.11 11.09 4.37
C ILE A 269 -9.46 11.12 3.64
N THR A 270 -10.25 10.05 3.79
CA THR A 270 -11.62 9.96 3.25
C THR A 270 -12.68 10.17 4.33
N ASP A 271 -12.32 10.04 5.62
CA ASP A 271 -13.17 10.34 6.77
C ASP A 271 -12.31 10.96 7.88
N THR A 272 -12.41 12.28 8.05
CA THR A 272 -11.59 13.01 9.02
C THR A 272 -11.88 12.61 10.47
N SER A 273 -13.14 12.37 10.81
CA SER A 273 -13.51 11.95 12.19
C SER A 273 -12.87 10.61 12.54
N LYS A 274 -12.96 9.62 11.64
CA LYS A 274 -12.36 8.30 11.86
C LYS A 274 -10.83 8.36 11.84
N ALA A 275 -10.24 9.17 10.95
CA ALA A 275 -8.79 9.34 10.87
C ALA A 275 -8.23 9.94 12.15
N LEU A 276 -8.88 10.97 12.69
CA LEU A 276 -8.49 11.60 13.95
C LEU A 276 -8.78 10.69 15.16
N ALA A 277 -9.86 9.91 15.15
CA ALA A 277 -10.11 8.92 16.18
C ALA A 277 -9.03 7.82 16.21
N ALA A 278 -8.62 7.34 15.05
CA ALA A 278 -7.53 6.39 14.95
C ALA A 278 -6.19 7.00 15.43
N TYR A 279 -5.91 8.24 15.06
CA TYR A 279 -4.74 8.98 15.52
C TYR A 279 -4.77 9.17 17.05
N ALA A 280 -5.88 9.63 17.63
CA ALA A 280 -6.05 9.83 19.05
C ALA A 280 -5.80 8.53 19.84
N ALA A 281 -6.34 7.40 19.38
CA ALA A 281 -6.13 6.10 20.03
C ALA A 281 -4.65 5.67 20.02
N MET A 282 -3.87 6.10 19.02
CA MET A 282 -2.41 5.84 18.93
C MET A 282 -1.59 6.83 19.77
N HIS A 283 -2.12 8.02 20.01
CA HIS A 283 -1.49 9.13 20.70
C HIS A 283 -2.41 9.65 21.82
N PRO A 284 -2.61 8.86 22.90
CA PRO A 284 -3.52 9.25 24.00
C PRO A 284 -3.08 10.51 24.73
N GLU A 285 -1.82 10.89 24.60
CA GLU A 285 -1.24 12.14 25.11
C GLU A 285 -1.57 13.37 24.25
N ALA A 286 -2.07 13.18 23.02
CA ALA A 286 -2.38 14.29 22.13
C ALA A 286 -3.57 15.10 22.69
N ASP A 287 -3.38 16.42 22.76
CA ASP A 287 -4.40 17.38 23.14
C ASP A 287 -4.36 18.53 22.12
N MET A 288 -5.37 18.59 21.24
CA MET A 288 -5.40 19.58 20.17
C MET A 288 -6.83 19.90 19.72
N GLN A 289 -7.01 21.15 19.31
CA GLN A 289 -8.22 21.63 18.64
C GLN A 289 -7.87 22.04 17.23
N ILE A 290 -8.50 21.42 16.23
CA ILE A 290 -8.19 21.60 14.80
C ILE A 290 -9.44 22.01 14.03
N SER A 291 -9.31 23.00 13.15
CA SER A 291 -10.29 23.29 12.10
C SER A 291 -9.76 22.80 10.76
N VAL A 292 -10.46 21.83 10.17
CA VAL A 292 -10.11 21.28 8.85
C VAL A 292 -10.94 21.96 7.77
N SER A 293 -10.30 22.39 6.68
CA SER A 293 -10.97 23.05 5.58
C SER A 293 -10.34 22.70 4.22
N GLY A 294 -11.08 23.01 3.13
CA GLY A 294 -10.59 22.89 1.76
C GLY A 294 -10.76 21.52 1.12
N ASP A 295 -11.43 20.57 1.73
CA ASP A 295 -11.83 19.34 1.05
C ASP A 295 -13.05 19.61 0.16
N LYS A 296 -12.81 19.69 -1.15
CA LYS A 296 -13.85 19.94 -2.16
C LYS A 296 -14.56 18.67 -2.63
N LEU A 297 -14.00 17.49 -2.36
CA LEU A 297 -14.57 16.22 -2.78
C LEU A 297 -15.46 15.60 -1.69
N ILE A 298 -15.11 15.81 -0.43
CA ILE A 298 -15.85 15.27 0.72
C ILE A 298 -16.05 16.42 1.71
N GLU A 299 -17.15 17.16 1.51
CA GLU A 299 -17.45 18.35 2.32
C GLU A 299 -17.57 18.03 3.81
N SER A 300 -18.07 16.85 4.16
CA SER A 300 -18.18 16.38 5.55
C SER A 300 -16.84 16.24 6.28
N ASN A 301 -15.71 16.23 5.57
CA ASN A 301 -14.38 16.26 6.17
C ASN A 301 -14.01 17.63 6.75
N ASN A 302 -14.62 18.70 6.24
CA ASN A 302 -14.41 20.05 6.76
C ASN A 302 -15.16 20.21 8.10
N GLY A 303 -14.55 20.90 9.05
CA GLY A 303 -15.18 21.14 10.35
C GLY A 303 -14.19 21.27 11.49
N PHE A 304 -14.71 21.31 12.71
CA PHE A 304 -13.95 21.50 13.95
C PHE A 304 -13.85 20.17 14.71
N TYR A 305 -12.66 19.86 15.16
CA TYR A 305 -12.36 18.60 15.83
C TYR A 305 -11.53 18.85 17.08
N THR A 306 -11.88 18.18 18.17
CA THR A 306 -11.10 18.15 19.41
C THR A 306 -10.56 16.73 19.60
N VAL A 307 -9.25 16.62 19.75
CA VAL A 307 -8.53 15.37 20.06
C VAL A 307 -7.99 15.51 21.48
N SER A 308 -8.43 14.66 22.39
CA SER A 308 -7.94 14.63 23.77
C SER A 308 -8.21 13.27 24.40
N HIS A 309 -7.37 12.86 25.36
CA HIS A 309 -7.54 11.62 26.14
C HIS A 309 -7.78 10.38 25.26
N GLY A 310 -7.09 10.26 24.13
CA GLY A 310 -7.22 9.14 23.21
C GLY A 310 -8.53 9.11 22.39
N GLN A 311 -9.29 10.19 22.39
CA GLN A 311 -10.56 10.31 21.67
C GLN A 311 -10.58 11.50 20.73
N CYS A 312 -11.46 11.44 19.74
CA CYS A 312 -11.76 12.56 18.85
C CYS A 312 -13.26 12.84 18.86
N THR A 313 -13.61 14.11 19.06
CA THR A 313 -14.99 14.60 18.95
C THR A 313 -15.08 15.67 17.88
N ARG A 314 -16.20 15.68 17.14
CA ARG A 314 -16.51 16.75 16.20
C ARG A 314 -17.33 17.81 16.93
N SER A 315 -16.86 19.06 16.88
CA SER A 315 -17.57 20.20 17.47
C SER A 315 -18.53 20.82 16.46
N SER A 316 -19.68 21.27 16.93
CA SER A 316 -20.69 21.99 16.12
C SER A 316 -20.54 23.50 16.17
N ALA A 317 -19.66 24.04 17.01
CA ALA A 317 -19.52 25.48 17.24
C ALA A 317 -18.07 25.93 17.44
N HIS A 318 -17.82 27.22 17.17
CA HIS A 318 -16.56 27.93 17.40
C HIS A 318 -16.27 28.19 18.90
N ALA A 319 -16.31 27.20 19.74
CA ALA A 319 -15.98 27.37 21.15
C ALA A 319 -14.50 26.98 21.37
N GLY A 320 -13.57 27.92 21.15
CA GLY A 320 -12.14 27.73 21.43
C GLY A 320 -11.20 28.27 20.37
N SER A 321 -9.91 28.14 20.63
CA SER A 321 -8.84 28.49 19.68
C SER A 321 -8.47 27.25 18.85
N PHE A 322 -8.94 27.17 17.62
CA PHE A 322 -8.65 26.05 16.72
C PHE A 322 -7.46 26.35 15.82
N THR A 323 -6.51 25.42 15.71
CA THR A 323 -5.46 25.47 14.72
C THR A 323 -6.01 25.12 13.36
N ALA A 324 -5.94 26.06 12.41
CA ALA A 324 -6.40 25.83 11.04
C ALA A 324 -5.47 24.85 10.30
N MET A 325 -6.04 23.81 9.71
CA MET A 325 -5.32 22.83 8.90
C MET A 325 -6.05 22.55 7.60
N THR A 326 -5.28 22.50 6.53
CA THR A 326 -5.74 21.88 5.28
C THR A 326 -5.72 20.34 5.42
N LEU A 327 -6.47 19.63 4.57
CA LEU A 327 -6.41 18.18 4.50
C LEU A 327 -4.98 17.65 4.28
N ALA A 328 -4.15 18.39 3.52
CA ALA A 328 -2.74 18.11 3.31
C ALA A 328 -1.91 18.11 4.59
N GLN A 329 -2.08 19.15 5.38
CA GLN A 329 -1.39 19.30 6.66
C GLN A 329 -1.83 18.22 7.63
N LEU A 330 -3.12 17.93 7.68
CA LEU A 330 -3.67 16.86 8.50
C LEU A 330 -3.15 15.47 8.08
N THR A 331 -3.16 15.17 6.78
CA THR A 331 -2.60 13.92 6.26
C THR A 331 -1.12 13.78 6.62
N ARG A 332 -0.34 14.87 6.46
CA ARG A 332 1.06 14.88 6.87
C ARG A 332 1.22 14.65 8.37
N MET A 333 0.43 15.29 9.21
CA MET A 333 0.47 15.12 10.67
C MET A 333 0.20 13.67 11.06
N ILE A 334 -0.87 13.08 10.55
CA ILE A 334 -1.27 11.70 10.87
C ILE A 334 -0.20 10.70 10.48
N PHE A 335 0.44 10.88 9.32
CA PHE A 335 1.41 9.93 8.80
C PHE A 335 2.87 10.32 9.08
N SER A 336 3.13 11.46 9.74
CA SER A 336 4.48 11.85 10.13
C SER A 336 4.87 11.16 11.44
N GLY A 337 6.08 10.62 11.50
CA GLY A 337 6.64 10.07 12.74
C GLY A 337 6.35 8.60 12.98
N ASP A 338 5.24 8.07 12.55
CA ASP A 338 4.88 6.68 12.77
C ASP A 338 5.50 5.74 11.72
N LYS A 339 5.83 4.54 12.17
CA LYS A 339 6.33 3.50 11.27
C LYS A 339 5.19 2.98 10.43
N MET A 340 5.30 3.14 9.12
CA MET A 340 4.32 2.65 8.17
C MET A 340 4.82 1.40 7.46
N SER A 341 3.92 0.44 7.27
CA SER A 341 4.19 -0.78 6.55
C SER A 341 3.16 -1.01 5.45
N PHE A 342 3.56 -0.69 4.23
CA PHE A 342 2.80 -0.88 3.01
C PHE A 342 3.64 -1.73 2.06
N ASN A 343 3.77 -3.01 2.37
CA ASN A 343 4.47 -3.95 1.51
C ASN A 343 3.46 -4.77 0.74
N PHE A 344 3.84 -5.21 -0.46
CA PHE A 344 3.08 -6.16 -1.28
C PHE A 344 1.72 -5.66 -1.75
N LEU A 345 1.62 -4.41 -2.16
CA LEU A 345 0.62 -4.01 -3.13
C LEU A 345 1.07 -4.58 -4.48
N LEU A 346 0.14 -5.16 -5.21
CA LEU A 346 0.40 -5.61 -6.58
C LEU A 346 0.54 -4.35 -7.44
N GLU A 347 1.78 -4.06 -7.82
CA GLU A 347 2.21 -2.87 -8.57
C GLU A 347 2.69 -3.30 -9.96
#